data_58833ff7e2dd5a824c273d4e7ed280db
#
_entry.id   58833ff7e2dd5a824c273d4e7ed280db
#
_cell.length_a   1.000
_cell.length_b   1.000
_cell.length_c   1.000
_cell.angle_alpha   90.00
_cell.angle_beta   90.00
_cell.angle_gamma   90.00
#
_symmetry.space_group_name_H-M   'P 1'
#
loop_
_entity.id
_entity.type
_entity.pdbx_description
1 polymer ?
#
loop_
_entity_poly.entity_id
_entity_poly.type
_entity_poly.pdbx_seq_one_letter_code
_entity_poly.pdbx_strand_id
1 'polypeptide(L)'
;MSGFRTERVGKTIREKIVSLILEGKIKDKRVNPFISITKIDVSNDLSYADVYVSDIRGKNVEKGALGLQSAAGFIQSQLGSSMHIRKIPRLRFHADTSIGDSFDLIKKIEELAAP
;
A
#
# COMPACT_ATOMS: atom_id res chain seq x y z
N MET A 1 -6.95 19.59 14.86
CA MET A 1 -7.32 19.04 13.59
C MET A 1 -6.64 17.68 13.36
N SER A 2 -7.46 16.67 13.25
CA SER A 2 -6.99 15.28 13.10
C SER A 2 -6.23 15.03 11.81
N GLY A 3 -6.55 15.72 10.70
CA GLY A 3 -5.96 15.51 9.39
C GLY A 3 -4.45 15.64 9.33
N PHE A 4 -3.92 16.62 10.01
CA PHE A 4 -2.47 16.87 10.03
C PHE A 4 -1.71 15.72 10.66
N ARG A 5 -2.21 15.21 11.77
CA ARG A 5 -1.60 14.11 12.49
C ARG A 5 -1.68 12.82 11.69
N THR A 6 -2.83 12.54 11.09
CA THR A 6 -3.02 11.33 10.29
C THR A 6 -2.18 11.35 9.02
N GLU A 7 -2.01 12.52 8.39
CA GLU A 7 -1.13 12.65 7.23
C GLU A 7 0.33 12.37 7.57
N ARG A 8 0.81 12.85 8.71
CA ARG A 8 2.19 12.59 9.16
C ARG A 8 2.41 11.13 9.46
N VAL A 9 1.46 10.49 10.14
CA VAL A 9 1.53 9.06 10.44
C VAL A 9 1.50 8.26 9.14
N GLY A 10 0.61 8.61 8.22
CA GLY A 10 0.53 7.94 6.91
C GLY A 10 1.81 8.05 6.11
N LYS A 11 2.44 9.22 6.12
CA LYS A 11 3.72 9.42 5.45
C LYS A 11 4.82 8.53 6.04
N THR A 12 4.90 8.46 7.36
CA THR A 12 5.88 7.62 8.04
C THR A 12 5.66 6.14 7.73
N ILE A 13 4.40 5.70 7.72
CA ILE A 13 4.05 4.32 7.36
C ILE A 13 4.49 4.01 5.93
N ARG A 14 4.18 4.91 5.00
CA ARG A 14 4.58 4.75 3.59
C ARG A 14 6.08 4.59 3.45
N GLU A 15 6.84 5.50 4.04
CA GLU A 15 8.30 5.49 3.95
C GLU A 15 8.87 4.18 4.50
N LYS A 16 8.33 3.69 5.60
CA LYS A 16 8.80 2.45 6.21
C LYS A 16 8.49 1.24 5.35
N ILE A 17 7.28 1.15 4.81
CA ILE A 17 6.89 0.03 3.95
C ILE A 17 7.76 0.00 2.69
N VAL A 18 7.92 1.15 2.04
CA VAL A 18 8.76 1.25 0.84
C VAL A 18 10.20 0.82 1.15
N SER A 19 10.75 1.30 2.25
CA SER A 19 12.08 0.93 2.69
C SER A 19 12.22 -0.58 2.90
N LEU A 20 11.26 -1.20 3.57
CA LEU A 20 11.27 -2.65 3.83
C LEU A 20 11.20 -3.46 2.53
N ILE A 21 10.39 -3.00 1.57
CA ILE A 21 10.28 -3.66 0.27
C ILE A 21 11.61 -3.56 -0.49
N LEU A 22 12.18 -2.36 -0.57
CA LEU A 22 13.42 -2.13 -1.32
C LEU A 22 14.62 -2.84 -0.70
N GLU A 23 14.63 -2.97 0.62
CA GLU A 23 15.70 -3.68 1.33
C GLU A 23 15.53 -5.20 1.32
N GLY A 24 14.43 -5.69 0.74
CA GLY A 24 14.15 -7.12 0.67
C GLY A 24 13.84 -7.76 2.02
N LYS A 25 13.35 -6.98 2.97
CA LYS A 25 13.06 -7.47 4.33
C LYS A 25 11.70 -8.15 4.46
N ILE A 26 10.83 -7.96 3.49
CA ILE A 26 9.54 -8.66 3.44
C ILE A 26 9.76 -9.93 2.63
N LYS A 27 9.68 -11.08 3.28
CA LYS A 27 10.06 -12.37 2.71
C LYS A 27 8.99 -13.04 1.86
N ASP A 28 7.78 -12.51 1.85
CA ASP A 28 6.71 -13.06 1.03
C ASP A 28 7.01 -12.82 -0.45
N LYS A 29 7.01 -13.88 -1.25
CA LYS A 29 7.37 -13.80 -2.68
C LYS A 29 6.38 -13.00 -3.52
N ARG A 30 5.16 -12.80 -3.01
CA ARG A 30 4.15 -11.98 -3.69
C ARG A 30 4.45 -10.50 -3.61
N VAL A 31 5.33 -10.11 -2.70
CA VAL A 31 5.77 -8.72 -2.53
C VAL A 31 7.07 -8.53 -3.31
N ASN A 32 7.09 -7.54 -4.19
CA ASN A 32 8.21 -7.29 -5.10
C ASN A 32 8.44 -5.77 -5.25
N PRO A 33 9.60 -5.36 -5.81
CA PRO A 33 9.93 -3.93 -5.92
C PRO A 33 9.04 -3.13 -6.88
N PHE A 34 8.18 -3.79 -7.65
CA PHE A 34 7.26 -3.10 -8.56
C PHE A 34 5.98 -2.64 -7.86
N ILE A 35 5.79 -3.03 -6.60
CA ILE A 35 4.65 -2.58 -5.80
C ILE A 35 4.86 -1.12 -5.41
N SER A 36 3.84 -0.31 -5.63
CA SER A 36 3.85 1.07 -5.20
C SER A 36 2.63 1.35 -4.31
N ILE A 37 2.80 2.26 -3.37
CA ILE A 37 1.71 2.67 -2.49
C ILE A 37 1.05 3.88 -3.11
N THR A 38 -0.23 3.76 -3.45
CA THR A 38 -0.97 4.83 -4.11
C THR A 38 -1.66 5.74 -3.12
N LYS A 39 -2.07 5.21 -1.96
CA LYS A 39 -2.79 5.98 -0.97
C LYS A 39 -2.69 5.31 0.40
N ILE A 40 -2.67 6.11 1.45
CA ILE A 40 -2.81 5.63 2.83
C ILE A 40 -3.85 6.48 3.53
N ASP A 41 -4.85 5.81 4.10
CA ASP A 41 -5.89 6.44 4.92
C ASP A 41 -5.73 5.97 6.36
N VAL A 42 -5.35 6.88 7.25
CA VAL A 42 -5.20 6.59 8.67
C VAL A 42 -6.46 7.07 9.40
N SER A 43 -7.04 6.20 10.22
CA SER A 43 -8.22 6.59 11.00
C SER A 43 -7.87 7.67 12.01
N ASN A 44 -8.84 8.52 12.35
CA ASN A 44 -8.62 9.66 13.25
C ASN A 44 -8.11 9.24 14.64
N ASP A 45 -8.53 8.08 15.11
CA ASP A 45 -8.10 7.55 16.41
C ASP A 45 -6.82 6.70 16.30
N LEU A 46 -6.20 6.63 15.13
CA LEU A 46 -5.00 5.84 14.84
C LEU A 46 -5.18 4.33 15.06
N SER A 47 -6.41 3.84 15.00
CA SER A 47 -6.68 2.40 15.15
C SER A 47 -6.31 1.60 13.91
N TYR A 48 -6.52 2.17 12.74
CA TYR A 48 -6.33 1.49 11.45
C TYR A 48 -5.64 2.40 10.45
N ALA A 49 -4.91 1.78 9.56
CA ALA A 49 -4.37 2.44 8.38
C ALA A 49 -4.67 1.56 7.17
N ASP A 50 -5.45 2.09 6.26
CA ASP A 50 -5.76 1.42 5.00
C ASP A 50 -4.71 1.81 3.97
N VAL A 51 -3.96 0.84 3.50
CA VAL A 51 -2.84 1.04 2.56
C VAL A 51 -3.24 0.49 1.21
N TYR A 52 -3.35 1.36 0.23
CA TYR A 52 -3.71 0.99 -1.14
C TYR A 52 -2.44 0.84 -1.95
N VAL A 53 -2.32 -0.30 -2.62
CA VAL A 53 -1.13 -0.63 -3.38
C VAL A 53 -1.47 -0.94 -4.83
N SER A 54 -0.53 -0.66 -5.71
CA SER A 54 -0.61 -0.97 -7.11
C SER A 54 0.71 -1.64 -7.54
N ASP A 55 0.70 -2.25 -8.72
CA ASP A 55 1.91 -2.77 -9.34
C ASP A 55 2.14 -1.93 -10.60
N ILE A 56 3.32 -1.35 -10.76
CA ILE A 56 3.61 -0.48 -11.89
C ILE A 56 3.54 -1.21 -13.23
N ARG A 57 3.58 -2.56 -13.20
CA ARG A 57 3.42 -3.37 -14.41
C ARG A 57 1.94 -3.66 -14.72
N GLY A 58 1.02 -3.23 -13.85
CA GLY A 58 -0.41 -3.42 -14.03
C GLY A 58 -0.90 -4.85 -13.85
N LYS A 59 -0.16 -5.68 -13.11
CA LYS A 59 -0.54 -7.08 -12.90
C LYS A 59 -0.21 -7.56 -11.51
N ASN A 60 -0.91 -8.62 -11.06
CA ASN A 60 -0.67 -9.28 -9.78
C ASN A 60 -0.83 -8.37 -8.55
N VAL A 61 -1.60 -7.29 -8.67
CA VAL A 61 -1.80 -6.31 -7.61
C VAL A 61 -2.43 -6.97 -6.38
N GLU A 62 -3.45 -7.78 -6.59
CA GLU A 62 -4.16 -8.46 -5.49
C GLU A 62 -3.24 -9.42 -4.74
N LYS A 63 -2.39 -10.15 -5.45
CA LYS A 63 -1.41 -11.04 -4.83
C LYS A 63 -0.41 -10.26 -4.00
N GLY A 64 0.03 -9.10 -4.50
CA GLY A 64 0.92 -8.22 -3.77
C GLY A 64 0.30 -7.71 -2.48
N ALA A 65 -0.97 -7.29 -2.54
CA ALA A 65 -1.71 -6.85 -1.37
C ALA A 65 -1.85 -7.97 -0.33
N LEU A 66 -2.14 -9.19 -0.77
CA LEU A 66 -2.23 -10.35 0.12
C LEU A 66 -0.87 -10.66 0.76
N GLY A 67 0.21 -10.54 0.01
CA GLY A 67 1.55 -10.75 0.53
C GLY A 67 1.91 -9.73 1.60
N LEU A 68 1.58 -8.47 1.37
CA LEU A 68 1.78 -7.41 2.36
C LEU A 68 0.90 -7.64 3.59
N GLN A 69 -0.34 -8.07 3.40
CA GLN A 69 -1.23 -8.37 4.52
C GLN A 69 -0.67 -9.50 5.38
N SER A 70 -0.10 -10.53 4.77
CA SER A 70 0.57 -11.61 5.51
C SER A 70 1.76 -11.09 6.31
N ALA A 71 2.42 -10.05 5.84
CA ALA A 71 3.58 -9.44 6.51
C ALA A 71 3.18 -8.29 7.45
N ALA A 72 1.89 -8.00 7.61
CA ALA A 72 1.44 -6.85 8.38
C ALA A 72 1.97 -6.83 9.81
N GLY A 73 2.00 -7.98 10.48
CA GLY A 73 2.52 -8.08 11.84
C GLY A 73 4.00 -7.69 11.92
N PHE A 74 4.79 -8.16 10.97
CA PHE A 74 6.20 -7.79 10.88
C PHE A 74 6.37 -6.29 10.62
N ILE A 75 5.60 -5.75 9.68
CA ILE A 75 5.66 -4.31 9.34
C ILE A 75 5.27 -3.46 10.55
N GLN A 76 4.20 -3.84 11.25
CA GLN A 76 3.76 -3.14 12.46
C GLN A 76 4.82 -3.17 13.56
N SER A 77 5.52 -4.29 13.71
CA SER A 77 6.64 -4.40 14.64
C SER A 77 7.76 -3.44 14.28
N GLN A 78 8.11 -3.34 13.01
CA GLN A 78 9.13 -2.41 12.53
C GLN A 78 8.72 -0.96 12.73
N LEU A 79 7.44 -0.64 12.52
CA LEU A 79 6.90 0.68 12.79
C LEU A 79 7.01 1.03 14.27
N GLY A 80 6.70 0.08 15.14
CA GLY A 80 6.79 0.26 16.59
C GLY A 80 8.19 0.61 17.05
N SER A 81 9.22 0.12 16.35
CA SER A 81 10.62 0.43 16.68
C SER A 81 11.05 1.81 16.23
N SER A 82 10.39 2.38 15.22
CA SER A 82 10.82 3.64 14.60
C SER A 82 9.88 4.82 14.84
N MET A 83 8.66 4.58 15.29
CA MET A 83 7.69 5.64 15.53
C MET A 83 7.55 5.91 17.03
N HIS A 84 7.54 7.21 17.39
CA HIS A 84 7.37 7.64 18.78
C HIS A 84 5.91 7.91 19.08
N ILE A 85 5.03 6.96 18.76
CA ILE A 85 3.61 7.05 19.07
C ILE A 85 3.19 5.87 19.93
N ARG A 86 2.21 6.08 20.80
CA ARG A 86 1.73 5.07 21.72
C ARG A 86 1.07 3.89 21.03
N LYS A 87 0.44 4.16 19.90
CA LYS A 87 -0.40 3.19 19.23
C LYS A 87 0.00 3.12 17.76
N ILE A 88 0.39 1.94 17.33
CA ILE A 88 0.68 1.68 15.93
C ILE A 88 -0.63 1.23 15.27
N PRO A 89 -1.09 1.92 14.22
CA PRO A 89 -2.31 1.51 13.53
C PRO A 89 -2.21 0.09 12.99
N ARG A 90 -3.32 -0.62 13.02
CA ARG A 90 -3.40 -1.92 12.38
C ARG A 90 -3.45 -1.70 10.87
N LEU A 91 -2.55 -2.32 10.14
CA LEU A 91 -2.44 -2.16 8.70
C LEU A 91 -3.42 -3.06 7.97
N ARG A 92 -4.16 -2.49 7.03
CA ARG A 92 -5.03 -3.23 6.12
C ARG A 92 -4.61 -2.87 4.70
N PHE A 93 -4.21 -3.89 3.94
CA PHE A 93 -3.72 -3.68 2.57
C PHE A 93 -4.80 -3.97 1.56
N HIS A 94 -4.94 -3.10 0.58
CA HIS A 94 -5.95 -3.19 -0.46
C HIS A 94 -5.29 -3.02 -1.83
N ALA A 95 -5.73 -3.79 -2.80
CA ALA A 95 -5.32 -3.58 -4.17
C ALA A 95 -6.04 -2.33 -4.70
N ASP A 96 -5.27 -1.38 -5.21
CA ASP A 96 -5.83 -0.20 -5.86
C ASP A 96 -5.95 -0.51 -7.35
N THR A 97 -7.15 -0.82 -7.79
CA THR A 97 -7.44 -1.18 -9.16
C THR A 97 -7.82 0.02 -10.03
N SER A 98 -7.89 1.22 -9.44
CA SER A 98 -8.33 2.41 -10.17
C SER A 98 -7.48 2.71 -11.40
N ILE A 99 -6.15 2.58 -11.29
CA ILE A 99 -5.23 2.79 -12.40
C ILE A 99 -5.40 1.67 -13.44
N GLY A 100 -5.49 0.42 -12.99
CA GLY A 100 -5.71 -0.73 -13.85
C GLY A 100 -7.03 -0.65 -14.59
N ASP A 101 -8.11 -0.28 -13.89
CA ASP A 101 -9.42 -0.10 -14.48
C ASP A 101 -9.39 0.99 -15.56
N SER A 102 -8.67 2.08 -15.31
CA SER A 102 -8.50 3.15 -16.30
C SER A 102 -7.76 2.65 -17.54
N PHE A 103 -6.72 1.86 -17.38
CA PHE A 103 -5.98 1.25 -18.48
C PHE A 103 -6.87 0.32 -19.28
N ASP A 104 -7.63 -0.53 -18.62
CA ASP A 104 -8.54 -1.46 -19.29
C ASP A 104 -9.62 -0.71 -20.06
N LEU A 105 -10.14 0.37 -19.50
CA LEU A 105 -11.14 1.20 -20.17
C LEU A 105 -10.57 1.85 -21.42
N ILE A 106 -9.37 2.42 -21.32
CA ILE A 106 -8.69 3.03 -22.47
C ILE A 106 -8.44 1.99 -23.55
N LYS A 107 -7.96 0.81 -23.18
CA LYS A 107 -7.72 -0.28 -24.11
C LYS A 107 -8.99 -0.72 -24.82
N LYS A 108 -10.11 -0.82 -24.09
CA LYS A 108 -11.41 -1.16 -24.68
C LYS A 108 -11.87 -0.09 -25.65
N ILE A 109 -11.68 1.18 -25.32
CA ILE A 109 -12.03 2.29 -26.21
C ILE A 109 -11.21 2.21 -27.50
N GLU A 110 -9.91 1.95 -27.41
CA GLU A 110 -9.04 1.77 -28.56
C GLU A 110 -9.48 0.60 -29.43
N GLU A 111 -9.82 -0.52 -28.83
CA GLU A 111 -10.31 -1.71 -29.55
C GLU A 111 -11.62 -1.42 -30.26
N LEU A 112 -12.52 -0.68 -29.62
CA LEU A 112 -13.81 -0.30 -30.22
C LEU A 112 -13.66 0.74 -31.32
N ALA A 113 -12.65 1.60 -31.23
CA ALA A 113 -12.37 2.63 -32.22
C ALA A 113 -11.55 2.14 -33.41
N ALA A 114 -10.93 0.97 -33.30
CA ALA A 114 -10.13 0.40 -34.38
C ALA A 114 -11.02 -0.05 -35.51
N PRO A 115 -10.68 0.32 -36.76
CA PRO A 115 -11.47 -0.10 -37.95
C PRO A 115 -11.35 -1.60 -38.23
#